data_dbbc8f68616599723bb752b8929fc484
#
_entry.id   dbbc8f68616599723bb752b8929fc484
#
_cell.length_a   1.000
_cell.length_b   1.000
_cell.length_c   1.000
_cell.angle_alpha   90.00
_cell.angle_beta   90.00
_cell.angle_gamma   90.00
#
_symmetry.space_group_name_H-M   'P 1'
#
loop_
_entity.id
_entity.type
_entity.pdbx_description
1 polymer ?
#
loop_
_entity_poly.entity_id
_entity_poly.type
_entity_poly.pdbx_seq_one_letter_code
_entity_poly.pdbx_strand_id
1 'polypeptide(L)'
;MAALNKRIQSISASPTTSMAALARQLKDQGRDVISLAIGEPGFNTPDIIKKAGIEAINKNVTKYTNVEGLKELCEAIVSRYKREYGVEFSADQVCVTSGAKHSLHNIFSCILEEGDEAIFFAPYWVSYPGMITLTGAKPVVVETKFENDFEIDVTDLEAHITANTKAIIINSPNNPTGLIYSKKCIEDLANLLRKYPHIWIIGDDIYDQLYFKNRITLITEVAPDLADRYVIVGGVSKNFAMTGWRVGFTIAPKFLNDALKKFQSQSTSCACSISQYASITAMNMSSADVEMFVSSYKEKVEYVANCLKNMPYVDVKSAHGTFYLFPDIRELIKHTNFTSDVELCNTLLKEEYVAMMPGIAFGLSGFARISCANEMPELKEAMSRLSRFINRHIID
;
A
#
# COMPACT_ATOMS: atom_id res chain seq x y z
N MET A 1 -10.18 -37.90 -5.92
CA MET A 1 -10.67 -36.54 -6.10
C MET A 1 -9.52 -35.66 -6.57
N ALA A 2 -9.75 -34.74 -7.50
CA ALA A 2 -8.73 -33.76 -7.89
C ALA A 2 -8.35 -32.90 -6.68
N ALA A 3 -7.05 -32.70 -6.46
CA ALA A 3 -6.53 -31.90 -5.33
C ALA A 3 -6.04 -30.55 -5.83
N LEU A 4 -6.25 -29.50 -5.01
CA LEU A 4 -5.70 -28.18 -5.26
C LEU A 4 -4.19 -28.15 -4.94
N ASN A 5 -3.47 -27.19 -5.52
CA ASN A 5 -2.07 -26.92 -5.20
C ASN A 5 -1.93 -26.60 -3.69
N LYS A 6 -0.91 -27.19 -3.04
CA LYS A 6 -0.65 -27.02 -1.61
C LYS A 6 -0.42 -25.56 -1.22
N ARG A 7 0.25 -24.76 -2.07
CA ARG A 7 0.51 -23.35 -1.80
C ARG A 7 -0.76 -22.52 -1.70
N ILE A 8 -1.76 -22.78 -2.58
CA ILE A 8 -3.05 -22.06 -2.47
C ILE A 8 -3.84 -22.49 -1.24
N GLN A 9 -3.70 -23.74 -0.79
CA GLN A 9 -4.35 -24.22 0.43
C GLN A 9 -3.76 -23.63 1.70
N SER A 10 -2.47 -23.24 1.69
CA SER A 10 -1.81 -22.61 2.85
C SER A 10 -2.12 -21.13 3.02
N ILE A 11 -2.73 -20.48 2.03
CA ILE A 11 -3.11 -19.06 2.12
C ILE A 11 -4.45 -18.94 2.84
N SER A 12 -4.44 -18.21 3.95
CA SER A 12 -5.67 -17.85 4.66
C SER A 12 -6.50 -16.84 3.85
N ALA A 13 -7.82 -16.94 3.95
CA ALA A 13 -8.70 -15.89 3.41
C ALA A 13 -8.34 -14.54 4.05
N SER A 14 -8.28 -13.49 3.23
CA SER A 14 -7.92 -12.16 3.74
C SER A 14 -8.95 -11.68 4.77
N PRO A 15 -8.54 -11.27 5.98
CA PRO A 15 -9.45 -10.71 7.00
C PRO A 15 -10.25 -9.52 6.47
N THR A 16 -9.68 -8.78 5.51
CA THR A 16 -10.36 -7.65 4.85
C THR A 16 -11.59 -8.09 4.06
N THR A 17 -11.58 -9.30 3.53
CA THR A 17 -12.70 -9.85 2.73
C THR A 17 -13.91 -10.15 3.58
N SER A 18 -13.74 -10.68 4.78
CA SER A 18 -14.84 -11.01 5.70
C SER A 18 -15.54 -9.75 6.21
N MET A 19 -14.78 -8.73 6.61
CA MET A 19 -15.32 -7.44 7.06
C MET A 19 -16.09 -6.74 5.94
N ALA A 20 -15.51 -6.71 4.72
CA ALA A 20 -16.18 -6.14 3.55
C ALA A 20 -17.47 -6.88 3.18
N ALA A 21 -17.48 -8.21 3.30
CA ALA A 21 -18.66 -9.02 3.07
C ALA A 21 -19.78 -8.72 4.07
N LEU A 22 -19.44 -8.64 5.37
CA LEU A 22 -20.40 -8.28 6.42
C LEU A 22 -20.96 -6.86 6.22
N ALA A 23 -20.10 -5.90 5.92
CA ALA A 23 -20.52 -4.52 5.64
C ALA A 23 -21.47 -4.45 4.43
N ARG A 24 -21.20 -5.22 3.38
CA ARG A 24 -22.09 -5.32 2.21
C ARG A 24 -23.43 -5.95 2.59
N GLN A 25 -23.43 -7.07 3.31
CA GLN A 25 -24.65 -7.73 3.75
C GLN A 25 -25.56 -6.78 4.56
N LEU A 26 -24.98 -5.98 5.46
CA LEU A 26 -25.73 -5.00 6.23
C LEU A 26 -26.29 -3.87 5.35
N LYS A 27 -25.53 -3.39 4.36
CA LYS A 27 -26.03 -2.43 3.36
C LYS A 27 -27.20 -3.01 2.55
N ASP A 28 -27.12 -4.25 2.11
CA ASP A 28 -28.18 -4.94 1.36
C ASP A 28 -29.46 -5.11 2.21
N GLN A 29 -29.32 -5.16 3.53
CA GLN A 29 -30.42 -5.13 4.50
C GLN A 29 -30.97 -3.71 4.76
N GLY A 30 -30.51 -2.69 4.05
CA GLY A 30 -30.95 -1.31 4.21
C GLY A 30 -30.34 -0.56 5.40
N ARG A 31 -29.26 -1.08 6.01
CA ARG A 31 -28.55 -0.40 7.08
C ARG A 31 -27.64 0.70 6.54
N ASP A 32 -27.61 1.84 7.22
CA ASP A 32 -26.74 2.97 6.89
C ASP A 32 -25.30 2.70 7.37
N VAL A 33 -24.56 1.89 6.60
CA VAL A 33 -23.18 1.48 6.91
C VAL A 33 -22.19 2.48 6.34
N ILE A 34 -21.40 3.11 7.20
CA ILE A 34 -20.24 3.92 6.83
C ILE A 34 -18.99 3.03 6.85
N SER A 35 -18.34 2.85 5.70
CA SER A 35 -17.17 1.99 5.59
C SER A 35 -15.87 2.79 5.61
N LEU A 36 -15.16 2.74 6.72
CA LEU A 36 -13.79 3.25 6.88
C LEU A 36 -12.73 2.14 6.66
N ALA A 37 -13.15 0.98 6.12
CA ALA A 37 -12.30 -0.18 5.90
C ALA A 37 -11.69 -0.21 4.48
N ILE A 38 -12.21 0.59 3.54
CA ILE A 38 -11.86 0.53 2.12
C ILE A 38 -10.57 1.31 1.86
N GLY A 39 -9.62 0.68 1.19
CA GLY A 39 -8.34 1.28 0.80
C GLY A 39 -8.39 1.87 -0.61
N GLU A 40 -9.38 2.69 -0.93
CA GLU A 40 -9.58 3.27 -2.26
C GLU A 40 -9.76 4.79 -2.15
N PRO A 41 -9.15 5.59 -3.08
CA PRO A 41 -9.35 7.03 -3.12
C PRO A 41 -10.82 7.41 -3.21
N GLY A 42 -11.25 8.42 -2.45
CA GLY A 42 -12.62 8.94 -2.50
C GLY A 42 -12.91 9.85 -3.69
N PHE A 43 -11.90 10.26 -4.44
CA PHE A 43 -12.03 11.12 -5.62
C PHE A 43 -12.24 10.30 -6.89
N ASN A 44 -12.84 10.96 -7.88
CA ASN A 44 -12.88 10.43 -9.24
C ASN A 44 -11.55 10.67 -9.96
N THR A 45 -11.20 9.79 -10.90
CA THR A 45 -10.09 10.03 -11.84
C THR A 45 -10.22 11.41 -12.48
N PRO A 46 -9.17 12.23 -12.52
CA PRO A 46 -9.18 13.56 -13.14
C PRO A 46 -9.71 13.55 -14.57
N ASP A 47 -10.47 14.57 -14.95
CA ASP A 47 -11.13 14.63 -16.25
C ASP A 47 -10.16 14.59 -17.43
N ILE A 48 -8.97 15.18 -17.28
CA ILE A 48 -7.93 15.15 -18.30
C ILE A 48 -7.47 13.72 -18.60
N ILE A 49 -7.37 12.88 -17.58
CA ILE A 49 -6.99 11.46 -17.71
C ILE A 49 -8.15 10.67 -18.34
N LYS A 50 -9.39 10.92 -17.90
CA LYS A 50 -10.59 10.29 -18.50
C LYS A 50 -10.71 10.61 -19.99
N LYS A 51 -10.48 11.88 -20.36
CA LYS A 51 -10.48 12.32 -21.77
C LYS A 51 -9.42 11.58 -22.58
N ALA A 52 -8.19 11.39 -22.04
CA ALA A 52 -7.16 10.63 -22.71
C ALA A 52 -7.56 9.15 -22.91
N GLY A 53 -8.24 8.53 -21.95
CA GLY A 53 -8.77 7.18 -22.11
C GLY A 53 -9.86 7.08 -23.21
N ILE A 54 -10.77 8.06 -23.27
CA ILE A 54 -11.78 8.15 -24.34
C ILE A 54 -11.09 8.34 -25.71
N GLU A 55 -10.10 9.20 -25.76
CA GLU A 55 -9.30 9.42 -26.99
C GLU A 55 -8.58 8.13 -27.43
N ALA A 56 -8.04 7.35 -26.51
CA ALA A 56 -7.41 6.06 -26.83
C ALA A 56 -8.40 5.11 -27.51
N ILE A 57 -9.66 5.05 -27.03
CA ILE A 57 -10.73 4.26 -27.64
C ILE A 57 -11.03 4.77 -29.05
N ASN A 58 -11.21 6.07 -29.23
CA ASN A 58 -11.51 6.69 -30.50
C ASN A 58 -10.38 6.54 -31.53
N LYS A 59 -9.13 6.48 -31.09
CA LYS A 59 -7.94 6.23 -31.89
C LYS A 59 -7.65 4.75 -32.14
N ASN A 60 -8.51 3.84 -31.66
CA ASN A 60 -8.33 2.40 -31.77
C ASN A 60 -7.01 1.89 -31.13
N VAL A 61 -6.60 2.47 -30.00
CA VAL A 61 -5.49 1.96 -29.18
C VAL A 61 -6.00 0.74 -28.39
N THR A 62 -6.39 -0.32 -29.11
CA THR A 62 -7.09 -1.49 -28.56
C THR A 62 -6.42 -2.82 -28.86
N LYS A 63 -5.18 -2.76 -29.35
CA LYS A 63 -4.36 -3.95 -29.65
C LYS A 63 -3.31 -4.17 -28.57
N TYR A 64 -2.67 -5.33 -28.61
CA TYR A 64 -1.53 -5.62 -27.73
C TYR A 64 -0.45 -4.54 -27.84
N THR A 65 0.11 -4.15 -26.71
CA THR A 65 1.34 -3.36 -26.63
C THR A 65 2.54 -4.29 -26.49
N ASN A 66 3.74 -3.75 -26.45
CA ASN A 66 4.90 -4.49 -25.96
C ASN A 66 4.63 -4.99 -24.54
N VAL A 67 5.30 -6.06 -24.15
CA VAL A 67 5.14 -6.68 -22.83
C VAL A 67 5.48 -5.69 -21.70
N GLU A 68 6.56 -4.92 -21.87
CA GLU A 68 6.97 -3.86 -20.96
C GLU A 68 6.06 -2.63 -20.93
N GLY A 69 5.15 -2.53 -21.88
CA GLY A 69 4.20 -1.42 -22.01
C GLY A 69 4.49 -0.51 -23.22
N LEU A 70 3.70 0.56 -23.33
CA LEU A 70 3.92 1.61 -24.31
C LEU A 70 5.23 2.34 -24.00
N LYS A 71 6.05 2.56 -25.05
CA LYS A 71 7.33 3.26 -24.93
C LYS A 71 7.15 4.64 -24.30
N GLU A 72 6.14 5.37 -24.76
CA GLU A 72 5.80 6.71 -24.28
C GLU A 72 5.43 6.72 -22.79
N LEU A 73 4.79 5.65 -22.30
CA LEU A 73 4.50 5.51 -20.87
C LEU A 73 5.76 5.22 -20.07
N CYS A 74 6.63 4.34 -20.54
CA CYS A 74 7.90 4.07 -19.88
C CYS A 74 8.77 5.35 -19.79
N GLU A 75 8.84 6.13 -20.88
CA GLU A 75 9.53 7.41 -20.92
C GLU A 75 8.90 8.45 -19.95
N ALA A 76 7.56 8.51 -19.88
CA ALA A 76 6.87 9.41 -18.95
C ALA A 76 7.12 9.03 -17.47
N ILE A 77 7.19 7.72 -17.16
CA ILE A 77 7.51 7.22 -15.82
C ILE A 77 8.92 7.68 -15.40
N VAL A 78 9.94 7.42 -16.20
CA VAL A 78 11.32 7.80 -15.83
C VAL A 78 11.49 9.33 -15.79
N SER A 79 10.82 10.06 -16.67
CA SER A 79 10.81 11.53 -16.66
C SER A 79 10.19 12.08 -15.38
N ARG A 80 9.13 11.43 -14.87
CA ARG A 80 8.53 11.80 -13.59
C ARG A 80 9.52 11.58 -12.43
N TYR A 81 10.20 10.43 -12.35
CA TYR A 81 11.17 10.19 -11.27
C TYR A 81 12.35 11.17 -11.33
N LYS A 82 12.83 11.53 -12.51
CA LYS A 82 13.83 12.59 -12.66
C LYS A 82 13.30 13.93 -12.16
N ARG A 83 12.06 14.30 -12.49
CA ARG A 83 11.45 15.57 -12.07
C ARG A 83 11.20 15.63 -10.55
N GLU A 84 10.66 14.56 -9.97
CA GLU A 84 10.22 14.58 -8.55
C GLU A 84 11.36 14.25 -7.57
N TYR A 85 12.31 13.39 -7.97
CA TYR A 85 13.34 12.83 -7.09
C TYR A 85 14.77 13.20 -7.50
N GLY A 86 14.96 13.72 -8.72
CA GLY A 86 16.29 13.98 -9.24
C GLY A 86 17.09 12.72 -9.61
N VAL A 87 16.46 11.55 -9.60
CA VAL A 87 17.09 10.26 -9.92
C VAL A 87 16.83 9.91 -11.37
N GLU A 88 17.88 9.50 -12.08
CA GLU A 88 17.81 9.12 -13.48
C GLU A 88 17.68 7.61 -13.63
N PHE A 89 16.67 7.20 -14.39
CA PHE A 89 16.45 5.83 -14.84
C PHE A 89 16.32 5.83 -16.37
N SER A 90 16.52 4.68 -16.99
CA SER A 90 16.28 4.52 -18.41
C SER A 90 14.95 3.77 -18.65
N ALA A 91 14.30 4.03 -19.77
CA ALA A 91 13.00 3.45 -20.09
C ALA A 91 13.04 1.91 -20.21
N ASP A 92 14.20 1.32 -20.51
CA ASP A 92 14.38 -0.13 -20.57
C ASP A 92 14.47 -0.81 -19.19
N GLN A 93 14.52 -0.01 -18.12
CA GLN A 93 14.39 -0.46 -16.73
C GLN A 93 12.93 -0.53 -16.26
N VAL A 94 11.97 -0.05 -17.07
CA VAL A 94 10.55 -0.01 -16.71
C VAL A 94 9.80 -1.22 -17.26
N CYS A 95 8.91 -1.79 -16.44
CA CYS A 95 7.90 -2.75 -16.89
C CYS A 95 6.53 -2.34 -16.36
N VAL A 96 5.61 -2.03 -17.27
CA VAL A 96 4.22 -1.67 -16.94
C VAL A 96 3.40 -2.94 -16.68
N THR A 97 2.60 -2.94 -15.63
CA THR A 97 1.88 -4.10 -15.12
C THR A 97 0.39 -3.81 -14.91
N SER A 98 -0.40 -4.85 -14.68
CA SER A 98 -1.84 -4.72 -14.36
C SER A 98 -2.07 -4.29 -12.90
N GLY A 99 -1.49 -3.15 -12.51
CA GLY A 99 -1.49 -2.58 -11.17
C GLY A 99 -0.29 -3.02 -10.33
N ALA A 100 0.08 -2.25 -9.30
CA ALA A 100 1.23 -2.49 -8.43
C ALA A 100 1.23 -3.87 -7.76
N LYS A 101 0.06 -4.44 -7.43
CA LYS A 101 -0.04 -5.82 -6.93
C LYS A 101 0.54 -6.83 -7.94
N HIS A 102 0.30 -6.63 -9.22
CA HIS A 102 0.86 -7.47 -10.27
C HIS A 102 2.37 -7.24 -10.41
N SER A 103 2.87 -6.01 -10.23
CA SER A 103 4.30 -5.73 -10.15
C SER A 103 4.97 -6.57 -9.05
N LEU A 104 4.44 -6.51 -7.83
CA LEU A 104 4.96 -7.28 -6.69
C LEU A 104 4.90 -8.80 -6.95
N HIS A 105 3.78 -9.29 -7.50
CA HIS A 105 3.66 -10.71 -7.86
C HIS A 105 4.74 -11.13 -8.86
N ASN A 106 4.98 -10.34 -9.91
CA ASN A 106 6.00 -10.62 -10.90
C ASN A 106 7.42 -10.59 -10.29
N ILE A 107 7.72 -9.59 -9.44
CA ILE A 107 9.00 -9.49 -8.74
C ILE A 107 9.22 -10.73 -7.89
N PHE A 108 8.29 -11.04 -7.00
CA PHE A 108 8.43 -12.19 -6.10
C PHE A 108 8.58 -13.50 -6.87
N SER A 109 7.82 -13.68 -7.96
CA SER A 109 7.94 -14.86 -8.81
C SER A 109 9.26 -14.97 -9.57
N CYS A 110 9.97 -13.85 -9.79
CA CYS A 110 11.26 -13.83 -10.47
C CYS A 110 12.46 -13.98 -9.52
N ILE A 111 12.31 -13.60 -8.23
CA ILE A 111 13.46 -13.54 -7.31
C ILE A 111 13.35 -14.50 -6.12
N LEU A 112 12.16 -15.03 -5.82
CA LEU A 112 11.92 -15.92 -4.68
C LEU A 112 11.61 -17.34 -5.13
N GLU A 113 12.15 -18.31 -4.41
CA GLU A 113 11.87 -19.73 -4.58
C GLU A 113 11.68 -20.45 -3.23
N GLU A 114 11.41 -21.73 -3.25
CA GLU A 114 11.24 -22.52 -2.03
C GLU A 114 12.51 -22.54 -1.19
N GLY A 115 12.38 -22.16 0.08
CA GLY A 115 13.47 -22.03 1.04
C GLY A 115 13.97 -20.60 1.23
N ASP A 116 13.66 -19.68 0.33
CA ASP A 116 13.98 -18.26 0.50
C ASP A 116 13.11 -17.60 1.57
N GLU A 117 13.60 -16.50 2.13
CA GLU A 117 12.88 -15.65 3.06
C GLU A 117 12.74 -14.23 2.50
N ALA A 118 11.56 -13.62 2.69
CA ALA A 118 11.34 -12.21 2.38
C ALA A 118 10.85 -11.47 3.61
N ILE A 119 11.60 -10.43 4.03
CA ILE A 119 11.32 -9.62 5.21
C ILE A 119 10.44 -8.42 4.83
N PHE A 120 9.49 -8.09 5.69
CA PHE A 120 8.70 -6.86 5.67
C PHE A 120 8.29 -6.48 7.10
N PHE A 121 7.84 -5.23 7.28
CA PHE A 121 7.68 -4.62 8.60
C PHE A 121 6.21 -4.53 8.99
N ALA A 122 5.84 -5.07 10.17
CA ALA A 122 4.52 -4.87 10.74
C ALA A 122 4.45 -3.49 11.45
N PRO A 123 3.36 -2.72 11.20
CA PRO A 123 2.20 -3.09 10.39
C PRO A 123 2.46 -3.00 8.87
N TYR A 124 1.96 -3.98 8.13
CA TYR A 124 2.22 -4.18 6.70
C TYR A 124 0.94 -4.24 5.86
N TRP A 125 1.06 -4.04 4.55
CA TRP A 125 -0.06 -4.29 3.65
C TRP A 125 -0.41 -5.78 3.58
N VAL A 126 -1.66 -6.09 3.85
CA VAL A 126 -2.23 -7.44 4.06
C VAL A 126 -1.92 -8.48 2.97
N SER A 127 -1.47 -8.06 1.79
CA SER A 127 -1.20 -8.99 0.67
C SER A 127 0.23 -9.51 0.61
N TYR A 128 1.20 -8.91 1.32
CA TYR A 128 2.59 -9.37 1.25
C TYR A 128 2.76 -10.83 1.64
N PRO A 129 2.26 -11.29 2.81
CA PRO A 129 2.46 -12.68 3.22
C PRO A 129 1.95 -13.68 2.20
N GLY A 130 0.71 -13.47 1.71
CA GLY A 130 0.10 -14.38 0.74
C GLY A 130 0.85 -14.43 -0.59
N MET A 131 1.31 -13.29 -1.12
CA MET A 131 2.06 -13.26 -2.37
C MET A 131 3.43 -13.93 -2.25
N ILE A 132 4.14 -13.76 -1.11
CA ILE A 132 5.40 -14.44 -0.83
C ILE A 132 5.18 -15.95 -0.71
N THR A 133 4.18 -16.38 0.05
CA THR A 133 3.83 -17.80 0.22
C THR A 133 3.50 -18.49 -1.13
N LEU A 134 2.88 -17.76 -2.08
CA LEU A 134 2.61 -18.30 -3.42
C LEU A 134 3.86 -18.69 -4.20
N THR A 135 5.02 -18.09 -3.93
CA THR A 135 6.29 -18.46 -4.57
C THR A 135 6.91 -19.72 -3.94
N GLY A 136 6.47 -20.09 -2.74
CA GLY A 136 7.09 -21.14 -1.91
C GLY A 136 8.07 -20.59 -0.87
N ALA A 137 8.37 -19.28 -0.93
CA ALA A 137 9.21 -18.61 0.05
C ALA A 137 8.46 -18.36 1.36
N LYS A 138 9.21 -18.10 2.42
CA LYS A 138 8.71 -17.83 3.77
C LYS A 138 8.60 -16.31 4.00
N PRO A 139 7.40 -15.80 4.34
CA PRO A 139 7.26 -14.44 4.84
C PRO A 139 7.89 -14.31 6.24
N VAL A 140 8.76 -13.31 6.43
CA VAL A 140 9.38 -12.98 7.72
C VAL A 140 8.94 -11.58 8.11
N VAL A 141 8.29 -11.48 9.27
CA VAL A 141 7.76 -10.23 9.79
C VAL A 141 8.69 -9.67 10.85
N VAL A 142 9.09 -8.41 10.70
CA VAL A 142 9.78 -7.65 11.74
C VAL A 142 8.78 -6.62 12.28
N GLU A 143 8.50 -6.68 13.58
CA GLU A 143 7.56 -5.75 14.20
C GLU A 143 8.22 -4.38 14.44
N THR A 144 7.55 -3.30 14.04
CA THR A 144 7.93 -1.95 14.41
C THR A 144 7.08 -1.45 15.57
N LYS A 145 7.56 -0.42 16.28
CA LYS A 145 6.96 0.02 17.55
C LYS A 145 6.19 1.34 17.38
N PHE A 146 4.97 1.38 17.91
CA PHE A 146 4.16 2.60 17.96
C PHE A 146 4.91 3.75 18.63
N GLU A 147 5.61 3.46 19.73
CA GLU A 147 6.36 4.44 20.52
C GLU A 147 7.50 5.09 19.72
N ASN A 148 8.00 4.41 18.68
CA ASN A 148 9.04 4.90 17.77
C ASN A 148 8.50 5.26 16.38
N ASP A 149 7.25 5.75 16.30
CA ASP A 149 6.57 6.14 15.05
C ASP A 149 6.66 5.08 13.95
N PHE A 150 6.71 3.80 14.32
CA PHE A 150 6.88 2.65 13.44
C PHE A 150 8.13 2.72 12.53
N GLU A 151 9.16 3.47 12.92
CA GLU A 151 10.46 3.50 12.23
C GLU A 151 11.14 2.12 12.30
N ILE A 152 11.91 1.78 11.27
CA ILE A 152 12.64 0.52 11.21
C ILE A 152 13.82 0.58 12.19
N ASP A 153 13.85 -0.33 13.15
CA ASP A 153 15.04 -0.57 13.98
C ASP A 153 15.98 -1.50 13.22
N VAL A 154 17.09 -0.94 12.75
CA VAL A 154 18.08 -1.71 11.97
C VAL A 154 18.78 -2.78 12.77
N THR A 155 18.84 -2.65 14.11
CA THR A 155 19.42 -3.68 14.99
C THR A 155 18.50 -4.88 15.08
N ASP A 156 17.20 -4.63 15.23
CA ASP A 156 16.21 -5.69 15.26
C ASP A 156 16.08 -6.34 13.87
N LEU A 157 16.09 -5.55 12.80
CA LEU A 157 16.12 -6.07 11.44
C LEU A 157 17.32 -6.98 11.21
N GLU A 158 18.53 -6.57 11.63
CA GLU A 158 19.76 -7.37 11.43
C GLU A 158 19.67 -8.74 12.12
N ALA A 159 18.99 -8.81 13.27
CA ALA A 159 18.78 -10.08 14.00
C ALA A 159 17.83 -11.05 13.25
N HIS A 160 17.00 -10.54 12.34
CA HIS A 160 16.09 -11.36 11.51
C HIS A 160 16.68 -11.75 10.15
N ILE A 161 17.83 -11.19 9.76
CA ILE A 161 18.49 -11.55 8.49
C ILE A 161 19.19 -12.91 8.67
N THR A 162 18.88 -13.83 7.76
CA THR A 162 19.51 -15.16 7.70
C THR A 162 20.21 -15.36 6.35
N ALA A 163 20.90 -16.48 6.18
CA ALA A 163 21.47 -16.86 4.89
C ALA A 163 20.41 -17.07 3.78
N ASN A 164 19.15 -17.30 4.16
CA ASN A 164 18.02 -17.50 3.24
C ASN A 164 17.28 -16.19 2.93
N THR A 165 17.61 -15.10 3.60
CA THR A 165 16.95 -13.81 3.35
C THR A 165 17.29 -13.32 1.95
N LYS A 166 16.29 -13.22 1.08
CA LYS A 166 16.42 -12.87 -0.34
C LYS A 166 15.93 -11.49 -0.67
N ALA A 167 14.94 -10.98 0.07
CA ALA A 167 14.32 -9.69 -0.20
C ALA A 167 13.90 -8.98 1.09
N ILE A 168 13.94 -7.65 1.06
CA ILE A 168 13.35 -6.76 2.06
C ILE A 168 12.40 -5.81 1.36
N ILE A 169 11.16 -5.67 1.90
CA ILE A 169 10.10 -4.85 1.34
C ILE A 169 9.90 -3.63 2.25
N ILE A 170 9.94 -2.44 1.65
CA ILE A 170 9.73 -1.14 2.29
C ILE A 170 8.50 -0.53 1.67
N ASN A 171 7.51 -0.13 2.49
CA ASN A 171 6.32 0.57 2.02
C ASN A 171 6.24 1.96 2.67
N SER A 172 6.46 3.00 1.88
CA SER A 172 6.44 4.40 2.33
C SER A 172 5.89 5.29 1.21
N PRO A 173 4.89 6.15 1.47
CA PRO A 173 4.08 6.22 2.70
C PRO A 173 3.37 4.90 2.99
N ASN A 174 3.27 4.55 4.27
CA ASN A 174 2.85 3.21 4.70
C ASN A 174 1.33 3.04 4.71
N ASN A 175 0.88 1.89 4.28
CA ASN A 175 -0.44 1.35 4.56
C ASN A 175 -0.27 0.19 5.57
N PRO A 176 -0.72 0.34 6.86
CA PRO A 176 -1.90 1.13 7.27
C PRO A 176 -1.62 2.45 8.01
N THR A 177 -0.39 2.81 8.35
CA THR A 177 -0.10 3.86 9.34
C THR A 177 -0.24 5.28 8.81
N GLY A 178 -0.11 5.49 7.50
CA GLY A 178 0.02 6.83 6.91
C GLY A 178 1.37 7.51 7.20
N LEU A 179 2.31 6.83 7.84
CA LEU A 179 3.61 7.38 8.16
C LEU A 179 4.59 7.25 6.99
N ILE A 180 5.60 8.08 6.99
CA ILE A 180 6.71 8.08 6.03
C ILE A 180 7.98 7.87 6.84
N TYR A 181 8.79 6.89 6.46
CA TYR A 181 10.09 6.66 7.08
C TYR A 181 10.97 7.91 6.94
N SER A 182 11.64 8.28 8.01
CA SER A 182 12.56 9.42 8.00
C SER A 182 13.74 9.15 7.06
N LYS A 183 14.35 10.22 6.53
CA LYS A 183 15.58 10.11 5.73
C LYS A 183 16.67 9.35 6.50
N LYS A 184 16.78 9.61 7.81
CA LYS A 184 17.74 8.91 8.69
C LYS A 184 17.47 7.41 8.73
N CYS A 185 16.22 6.99 8.86
CA CYS A 185 15.83 5.58 8.83
C CYS A 185 16.25 4.92 7.51
N ILE A 186 16.03 5.59 6.37
CA ILE A 186 16.44 5.06 5.05
C ILE A 186 17.97 5.02 4.90
N GLU A 187 18.69 5.99 5.42
CA GLU A 187 20.16 5.98 5.46
C GLU A 187 20.71 4.84 6.31
N ASP A 188 20.15 4.62 7.50
CA ASP A 188 20.56 3.53 8.40
C ASP A 188 20.27 2.17 7.78
N LEU A 189 19.10 2.02 7.17
CA LEU A 189 18.74 0.81 6.43
C LEU A 189 19.69 0.55 5.25
N ALA A 190 20.02 1.57 4.47
CA ALA A 190 20.97 1.44 3.37
C ALA A 190 22.37 1.02 3.88
N ASN A 191 22.83 1.61 5.00
CA ASN A 191 24.10 1.24 5.62
C ASN A 191 24.12 -0.22 6.10
N LEU A 192 23.02 -0.69 6.69
CA LEU A 192 22.89 -2.11 7.06
C LEU A 192 22.94 -3.00 5.83
N LEU A 193 22.16 -2.67 4.80
CA LEU A 193 22.01 -3.53 3.62
C LEU A 193 23.30 -3.62 2.78
N ARG A 194 24.24 -2.69 2.88
CA ARG A 194 25.57 -2.83 2.26
C ARG A 194 26.34 -4.06 2.77
N LYS A 195 26.06 -4.53 3.99
CA LYS A 195 26.66 -5.76 4.54
C LYS A 195 26.10 -7.03 3.89
N TYR A 196 24.94 -6.94 3.22
CA TYR A 196 24.19 -8.08 2.68
C TYR A 196 23.92 -7.92 1.18
N PRO A 197 24.95 -8.06 0.32
CA PRO A 197 24.84 -7.73 -1.11
C PRO A 197 23.91 -8.65 -1.91
N HIS A 198 23.51 -9.78 -1.36
CA HIS A 198 22.60 -10.75 -1.99
C HIS A 198 21.11 -10.42 -1.79
N ILE A 199 20.77 -9.45 -0.94
CA ILE A 199 19.39 -9.12 -0.60
C ILE A 199 18.84 -8.07 -1.58
N TRP A 200 17.71 -8.36 -2.20
CA TRP A 200 16.93 -7.41 -2.97
C TRP A 200 16.22 -6.40 -2.07
N ILE A 201 16.16 -5.15 -2.52
CA ILE A 201 15.46 -4.06 -1.83
C ILE A 201 14.27 -3.67 -2.68
N ILE A 202 13.05 -3.81 -2.14
CA ILE A 202 11.81 -3.54 -2.86
C ILE A 202 11.10 -2.37 -2.20
N GLY A 203 11.03 -1.22 -2.88
CA GLY A 203 10.26 -0.05 -2.47
C GLY A 203 8.84 -0.14 -3.06
N ASP A 204 7.83 -0.32 -2.21
CA ASP A 204 6.42 -0.20 -2.60
C ASP A 204 5.98 1.24 -2.35
N ASP A 205 6.15 2.06 -3.40
CA ASP A 205 5.98 3.51 -3.38
C ASP A 205 4.63 3.95 -3.96
N ILE A 206 3.60 3.09 -3.88
CA ILE A 206 2.30 3.31 -4.51
C ILE A 206 1.59 4.59 -4.05
N TYR A 207 1.98 5.14 -2.89
CA TYR A 207 1.45 6.39 -2.31
C TYR A 207 2.41 7.57 -2.41
N ASP A 208 3.46 7.50 -3.21
CA ASP A 208 4.61 8.41 -3.22
C ASP A 208 4.28 9.91 -3.40
N GLN A 209 3.13 10.25 -4.01
CA GLN A 209 2.66 11.65 -4.12
C GLN A 209 1.61 12.04 -3.06
N LEU A 210 1.14 11.11 -2.25
CA LEU A 210 0.19 11.40 -1.17
C LEU A 210 0.93 11.68 0.14
N TYR A 211 1.65 12.79 0.22
CA TYR A 211 2.37 13.25 1.41
C TYR A 211 1.94 14.66 1.82
N PHE A 212 1.93 14.94 3.12
CA PHE A 212 1.38 16.20 3.67
C PHE A 212 2.45 17.24 4.00
N LYS A 213 3.71 16.82 4.14
CA LYS A 213 4.82 17.69 4.51
C LYS A 213 6.08 17.38 3.71
N ASN A 214 6.62 16.20 3.88
CA ASN A 214 7.84 15.76 3.22
C ASN A 214 7.52 14.55 2.36
N ARG A 215 8.06 14.53 1.14
CA ARG A 215 8.00 13.33 0.29
C ARG A 215 8.85 12.19 0.86
N ILE A 216 8.67 11.02 0.33
CA ILE A 216 9.55 9.87 0.63
C ILE A 216 10.98 10.13 0.19
N THR A 217 11.92 9.41 0.80
CA THR A 217 13.31 9.31 0.36
C THR A 217 13.52 7.97 -0.32
N LEU A 218 13.93 7.96 -1.58
CA LEU A 218 14.29 6.72 -2.26
C LEU A 218 15.65 6.23 -1.79
N ILE A 219 15.85 4.91 -1.76
CA ILE A 219 17.15 4.31 -1.43
C ILE A 219 18.26 4.87 -2.33
N THR A 220 18.00 5.02 -3.63
CA THR A 220 18.98 5.53 -4.60
C THR A 220 19.36 6.99 -4.42
N GLU A 221 18.58 7.79 -3.69
CA GLU A 221 18.96 9.18 -3.35
C GLU A 221 20.06 9.23 -2.27
N VAL A 222 20.04 8.27 -1.34
CA VAL A 222 20.98 8.23 -0.20
C VAL A 222 22.09 7.17 -0.38
N ALA A 223 21.86 6.20 -1.23
CA ALA A 223 22.75 5.09 -1.50
C ALA A 223 22.69 4.66 -2.98
N PRO A 224 23.25 5.47 -3.92
CA PRO A 224 23.26 5.14 -5.35
C PRO A 224 23.98 3.81 -5.67
N ASP A 225 24.89 3.40 -4.81
CA ASP A 225 25.63 2.13 -4.90
C ASP A 225 24.75 0.88 -4.72
N LEU A 226 23.52 1.04 -4.24
CA LEU A 226 22.54 -0.05 -4.10
C LEU A 226 21.59 -0.16 -5.30
N ALA A 227 21.74 0.68 -6.33
CA ALA A 227 20.84 0.72 -7.48
C ALA A 227 20.71 -0.62 -8.23
N ASP A 228 21.78 -1.44 -8.27
CA ASP A 228 21.78 -2.72 -8.97
C ASP A 228 20.90 -3.81 -8.32
N ARG A 229 20.31 -3.53 -7.16
CA ARG A 229 19.41 -4.45 -6.44
C ARG A 229 18.24 -3.74 -5.77
N TYR A 230 17.99 -2.50 -6.15
CA TYR A 230 16.80 -1.76 -5.74
C TYR A 230 15.74 -1.81 -6.81
N VAL A 231 14.51 -2.12 -6.41
CA VAL A 231 13.34 -2.20 -7.28
C VAL A 231 12.27 -1.28 -6.73
N ILE A 232 11.80 -0.37 -7.57
CA ILE A 232 10.68 0.50 -7.25
C ILE A 232 9.40 -0.12 -7.80
N VAL A 233 8.35 -0.16 -6.98
CA VAL A 233 6.99 -0.51 -7.37
C VAL A 233 6.12 0.72 -7.24
N GLY A 234 5.57 1.18 -8.34
CA GLY A 234 4.70 2.34 -8.39
C GLY A 234 3.42 2.08 -9.18
N GLY A 235 2.61 3.11 -9.33
CA GLY A 235 1.39 3.01 -10.12
C GLY A 235 0.51 4.26 -10.05
N VAL A 236 -0.55 4.26 -10.86
CA VAL A 236 -1.49 5.38 -10.95
C VAL A 236 -2.66 5.27 -9.98
N SER A 237 -2.82 4.12 -9.31
CA SER A 237 -4.04 3.77 -8.57
C SER A 237 -4.39 4.76 -7.46
N LYS A 238 -3.39 5.24 -6.70
CA LYS A 238 -3.63 6.04 -5.49
C LYS A 238 -3.46 7.52 -5.75
N ASN A 239 -2.39 7.90 -6.40
CA ASN A 239 -2.05 9.29 -6.67
C ASN A 239 -3.06 9.98 -7.60
N PHE A 240 -3.70 9.21 -8.51
CA PHE A 240 -4.59 9.75 -9.54
C PHE A 240 -6.02 9.18 -9.48
N ALA A 241 -6.39 8.53 -8.38
CA ALA A 241 -7.71 7.89 -8.21
C ALA A 241 -8.06 6.95 -9.40
N MET A 242 -7.11 6.10 -9.78
CA MET A 242 -7.20 5.21 -10.95
C MET A 242 -7.18 3.72 -10.56
N THR A 243 -7.79 3.35 -9.44
CA THR A 243 -7.76 1.97 -8.94
C THR A 243 -8.34 0.97 -9.94
N GLY A 244 -9.44 1.31 -10.60
CA GLY A 244 -10.13 0.49 -11.61
C GLY A 244 -9.43 0.43 -12.98
N TRP A 245 -8.50 1.32 -13.27
CA TRP A 245 -7.75 1.34 -14.55
C TRP A 245 -6.67 0.26 -14.61
N ARG A 246 -6.26 -0.27 -13.48
CA ARG A 246 -5.30 -1.39 -13.36
C ARG A 246 -3.97 -1.12 -14.05
N VAL A 247 -3.29 -0.02 -13.74
CA VAL A 247 -1.93 0.28 -14.21
C VAL A 247 -0.99 0.48 -13.03
N GLY A 248 0.06 -0.31 -13.00
CA GLY A 248 1.23 -0.19 -12.13
C GLY A 248 2.49 -0.33 -12.97
N PHE A 249 3.63 -0.20 -12.33
CA PHE A 249 4.92 -0.39 -12.99
C PHE A 249 5.99 -0.80 -11.98
N THR A 250 7.06 -1.37 -12.50
CA THR A 250 8.34 -1.53 -11.81
C THR A 250 9.39 -0.66 -12.47
N ILE A 251 10.35 -0.15 -11.68
CA ILE A 251 11.64 0.32 -12.16
C ILE A 251 12.68 -0.58 -11.51
N ALA A 252 13.42 -1.35 -12.31
CA ALA A 252 14.34 -2.36 -11.82
C ALA A 252 15.65 -2.35 -12.64
N PRO A 253 16.75 -2.89 -12.10
CA PRO A 253 17.95 -3.12 -12.89
C PRO A 253 17.61 -3.90 -14.17
N LYS A 254 18.26 -3.55 -15.28
CA LYS A 254 17.91 -4.07 -16.62
C LYS A 254 17.81 -5.60 -16.66
N PHE A 255 18.74 -6.32 -16.03
CA PHE A 255 18.73 -7.79 -16.05
C PHE A 255 17.50 -8.38 -15.34
N LEU A 256 17.03 -7.76 -14.23
CA LEU A 256 15.78 -8.17 -13.59
C LEU A 256 14.59 -7.75 -14.44
N ASN A 257 14.61 -6.55 -15.04
CA ASN A 257 13.52 -6.12 -15.91
C ASN A 257 13.33 -7.05 -17.12
N ASP A 258 14.41 -7.58 -17.69
CA ASP A 258 14.34 -8.58 -18.75
C ASP A 258 13.69 -9.90 -18.26
N ALA A 259 13.96 -10.30 -17.00
CA ALA A 259 13.28 -11.45 -16.39
C ALA A 259 11.78 -11.17 -16.12
N LEU A 260 11.44 -9.97 -15.62
CA LEU A 260 10.06 -9.55 -15.42
C LEU A 260 9.26 -9.57 -16.73
N LYS A 261 9.82 -9.04 -17.82
CA LYS A 261 9.21 -9.11 -19.15
C LYS A 261 8.98 -10.55 -19.59
N LYS A 262 9.99 -11.42 -19.43
CA LYS A 262 9.86 -12.84 -19.74
C LYS A 262 8.73 -13.50 -18.94
N PHE A 263 8.64 -13.25 -17.63
CA PHE A 263 7.59 -13.78 -16.79
C PHE A 263 6.21 -13.23 -17.19
N GLN A 264 6.09 -11.91 -17.38
CA GLN A 264 4.83 -11.26 -17.76
C GLN A 264 4.33 -11.75 -19.13
N SER A 265 5.21 -12.05 -20.07
CA SER A 265 4.82 -12.60 -21.38
C SER A 265 4.11 -13.95 -21.28
N GLN A 266 4.39 -14.73 -20.21
CA GLN A 266 3.77 -16.04 -19.95
C GLN A 266 2.54 -15.97 -19.03
N SER A 267 2.21 -14.79 -18.50
CA SER A 267 1.08 -14.59 -17.58
C SER A 267 -0.01 -13.72 -18.22
N THR A 268 0.16 -12.41 -18.21
CA THR A 268 -0.84 -11.42 -18.64
C THR A 268 -0.54 -10.80 -20.01
N SER A 269 0.60 -11.07 -20.63
CA SER A 269 1.16 -10.45 -21.81
C SER A 269 1.48 -8.98 -21.61
N CYS A 270 0.49 -8.08 -21.61
CA CYS A 270 0.64 -6.65 -21.36
C CYS A 270 -0.53 -6.10 -20.55
N ALA A 271 -0.35 -4.93 -19.94
CA ALA A 271 -1.44 -4.20 -19.31
C ALA A 271 -2.41 -3.65 -20.38
N CYS A 272 -3.62 -3.27 -19.97
CA CYS A 272 -4.64 -2.70 -20.85
C CYS A 272 -4.10 -1.48 -21.61
N SER A 273 -4.10 -1.52 -22.94
CA SER A 273 -3.56 -0.47 -23.80
C SER A 273 -4.23 0.88 -23.63
N ILE A 274 -5.57 0.90 -23.45
CA ILE A 274 -6.34 2.11 -23.20
C ILE A 274 -5.92 2.76 -21.86
N SER A 275 -5.78 1.94 -20.83
CA SER A 275 -5.33 2.41 -19.51
C SER A 275 -3.88 2.90 -19.53
N GLN A 276 -3.00 2.25 -20.28
CA GLN A 276 -1.63 2.72 -20.46
C GLN A 276 -1.58 4.08 -21.16
N TYR A 277 -2.36 4.27 -22.23
CA TYR A 277 -2.44 5.55 -22.93
C TYR A 277 -2.90 6.69 -22.01
N ALA A 278 -3.96 6.46 -21.24
CA ALA A 278 -4.45 7.42 -20.25
C ALA A 278 -3.40 7.71 -19.15
N SER A 279 -2.62 6.69 -18.77
CA SER A 279 -1.58 6.82 -17.74
C SER A 279 -0.39 7.68 -18.18
N ILE A 280 -0.14 7.87 -19.47
CA ILE A 280 0.85 8.83 -19.97
C ILE A 280 0.48 10.24 -19.49
N THR A 281 -0.80 10.61 -19.60
CA THR A 281 -1.30 11.89 -19.09
C THR A 281 -1.08 12.00 -17.58
N ALA A 282 -1.41 10.95 -16.82
CA ALA A 282 -1.21 10.93 -15.37
C ALA A 282 0.28 11.11 -14.98
N MET A 283 1.21 10.42 -15.65
CA MET A 283 2.65 10.53 -15.37
C MET A 283 3.24 11.91 -15.72
N ASN A 284 2.62 12.61 -16.66
CA ASN A 284 3.03 13.97 -17.06
C ASN A 284 2.41 15.08 -16.17
N MET A 285 1.44 14.74 -15.32
CA MET A 285 0.93 15.68 -14.31
C MET A 285 2.01 16.01 -13.29
N SER A 286 2.02 17.27 -12.84
CA SER A 286 2.90 17.72 -11.76
C SER A 286 2.31 17.46 -10.38
N SER A 287 3.11 17.60 -9.33
CA SER A 287 2.62 17.56 -7.94
C SER A 287 1.54 18.63 -7.68
N ALA A 288 1.62 19.79 -8.33
CA ALA A 288 0.61 20.84 -8.24
C ALA A 288 -0.77 20.42 -8.77
N ASP A 289 -0.80 19.54 -9.77
CA ASP A 289 -2.06 19.05 -10.35
C ASP A 289 -2.82 18.08 -9.41
N VAL A 290 -2.11 17.45 -8.47
CA VAL A 290 -2.69 16.55 -7.46
C VAL A 290 -2.83 17.19 -6.07
N GLU A 291 -2.33 18.42 -5.90
CA GLU A 291 -2.33 19.15 -4.62
C GLU A 291 -3.72 19.26 -4.00
N MET A 292 -4.76 19.44 -4.81
CA MET A 292 -6.14 19.50 -4.33
C MET A 292 -6.55 18.18 -3.63
N PHE A 293 -6.12 17.04 -4.14
CA PHE A 293 -6.40 15.73 -3.51
C PHE A 293 -5.61 15.59 -2.19
N VAL A 294 -4.33 15.96 -2.22
CA VAL A 294 -3.44 15.89 -1.06
C VAL A 294 -3.96 16.78 0.07
N SER A 295 -4.30 18.04 -0.23
CA SER A 295 -4.85 18.99 0.73
C SER A 295 -6.17 18.51 1.34
N SER A 296 -7.08 17.95 0.53
CA SER A 296 -8.34 17.41 1.03
C SER A 296 -8.12 16.17 1.91
N TYR A 297 -7.20 15.26 1.55
CA TYR A 297 -6.87 14.14 2.42
C TYR A 297 -6.23 14.59 3.72
N LYS A 298 -5.35 15.58 3.69
CA LYS A 298 -4.74 16.16 4.88
C LYS A 298 -5.80 16.68 5.85
N GLU A 299 -6.76 17.49 5.38
CA GLU A 299 -7.87 18.01 6.19
C GLU A 299 -8.68 16.88 6.83
N LYS A 300 -9.05 15.87 6.04
CA LYS A 300 -9.83 14.71 6.50
C LYS A 300 -9.09 13.89 7.56
N VAL A 301 -7.81 13.61 7.31
CA VAL A 301 -6.93 12.86 8.23
C VAL A 301 -6.71 13.64 9.53
N GLU A 302 -6.43 14.94 9.46
CA GLU A 302 -6.27 15.79 10.64
C GLU A 302 -7.55 15.86 11.47
N TYR A 303 -8.72 15.99 10.82
CA TYR A 303 -10.01 15.96 11.50
C TYR A 303 -10.22 14.65 12.26
N VAL A 304 -10.07 13.50 11.61
CA VAL A 304 -10.27 12.18 12.20
C VAL A 304 -9.24 11.93 13.31
N ALA A 305 -7.98 12.29 13.11
CA ALA A 305 -6.93 12.16 14.13
C ALA A 305 -7.25 12.98 15.39
N ASN A 306 -7.75 14.21 15.23
CA ASN A 306 -8.17 15.04 16.35
C ASN A 306 -9.38 14.44 17.11
N CYS A 307 -10.35 13.86 16.38
CA CYS A 307 -11.45 13.15 17.03
C CYS A 307 -10.96 11.96 17.85
N LEU A 308 -10.06 11.13 17.29
CA LEU A 308 -9.51 9.96 17.97
C LEU A 308 -8.71 10.32 19.22
N LYS A 309 -7.86 11.37 19.18
CA LYS A 309 -7.09 11.84 20.33
C LYS A 309 -7.95 12.34 21.49
N ASN A 310 -9.20 12.71 21.24
CA ASN A 310 -10.16 13.11 22.26
C ASN A 310 -11.03 11.96 22.76
N MET A 311 -10.86 10.73 22.23
CA MET A 311 -11.54 9.54 22.73
C MET A 311 -10.74 8.90 23.87
N PRO A 312 -11.40 8.45 24.94
CA PRO A 312 -10.69 7.82 26.06
C PRO A 312 -9.99 6.53 25.61
N TYR A 313 -8.78 6.33 26.12
CA TYR A 313 -7.96 5.12 25.88
C TYR A 313 -7.60 4.84 24.43
N VAL A 314 -7.68 5.84 23.56
CA VAL A 314 -7.26 5.76 22.16
C VAL A 314 -6.08 6.69 21.94
N ASP A 315 -5.00 6.18 21.35
CA ASP A 315 -3.88 7.01 20.88
C ASP A 315 -3.69 6.87 19.37
N VAL A 316 -3.18 7.91 18.70
CA VAL A 316 -2.95 7.89 17.26
C VAL A 316 -1.80 8.80 16.86
N LYS A 317 -0.89 8.31 16.02
CA LYS A 317 0.15 9.13 15.40
C LYS A 317 -0.46 10.00 14.31
N SER A 318 0.09 11.21 14.16
CA SER A 318 -0.27 12.08 13.05
C SER A 318 0.29 11.52 11.76
N ALA A 319 -0.57 11.22 10.78
CA ALA A 319 -0.12 10.70 9.49
C ALA A 319 0.71 11.75 8.73
N HIS A 320 1.70 11.27 8.00
CA HIS A 320 2.57 12.07 7.14
C HIS A 320 2.11 12.07 5.69
N GLY A 321 1.22 11.16 5.33
CA GLY A 321 0.69 10.98 3.99
C GLY A 321 -0.44 9.96 3.94
N THR A 322 -0.82 9.54 2.76
CA THR A 322 -1.95 8.64 2.46
C THR A 322 -3.31 9.19 2.91
N PHE A 323 -4.28 8.34 3.07
CA PHE A 323 -5.59 8.63 3.67
C PHE A 323 -5.92 7.63 4.79
N TYR A 324 -4.88 7.14 5.50
CA TYR A 324 -5.03 6.17 6.58
C TYR A 324 -4.57 6.74 7.91
N LEU A 325 -5.24 6.26 8.96
CA LEU A 325 -4.81 6.35 10.35
C LEU A 325 -4.81 4.95 10.96
N PHE A 326 -3.90 4.74 11.91
CA PHE A 326 -3.72 3.46 12.58
C PHE A 326 -3.69 3.66 14.10
N PRO A 327 -4.87 3.97 14.72
CA PRO A 327 -4.96 4.18 16.16
C PRO A 327 -4.58 2.95 16.95
N ASP A 328 -3.87 3.20 18.05
CA ASP A 328 -3.63 2.26 19.13
C ASP A 328 -4.88 2.19 20.01
N ILE A 329 -5.45 1.00 20.13
CA ILE A 329 -6.64 0.71 20.94
C ILE A 329 -6.35 -0.34 22.01
N ARG A 330 -5.06 -0.59 22.31
CA ARG A 330 -4.64 -1.58 23.32
C ARG A 330 -5.22 -1.23 24.70
N GLU A 331 -5.12 0.05 25.09
CA GLU A 331 -5.69 0.51 26.35
C GLU A 331 -7.22 0.51 26.35
N LEU A 332 -7.85 0.87 25.23
CA LEU A 332 -9.29 0.78 25.08
C LEU A 332 -9.81 -0.66 25.29
N ILE A 333 -9.15 -1.64 24.69
CA ILE A 333 -9.51 -3.05 24.86
C ILE A 333 -9.45 -3.47 26.33
N LYS A 334 -8.43 -3.02 27.09
CA LYS A 334 -8.29 -3.32 28.53
C LYS A 334 -9.38 -2.70 29.42
N HIS A 335 -9.94 -1.56 28.98
CA HIS A 335 -10.99 -0.85 29.70
C HIS A 335 -12.40 -1.15 29.16
N THR A 336 -12.56 -2.25 28.42
CA THR A 336 -13.84 -2.73 27.89
C THR A 336 -13.94 -4.26 28.09
N ASN A 337 -15.09 -4.84 27.75
CA ASN A 337 -15.25 -6.31 27.75
C ASN A 337 -14.75 -6.98 26.48
N PHE A 338 -14.14 -6.23 25.54
CA PHE A 338 -13.60 -6.82 24.32
C PHE A 338 -12.28 -7.53 24.60
N THR A 339 -12.08 -8.68 23.94
CA THR A 339 -10.89 -9.51 24.09
C THR A 339 -9.87 -9.27 22.97
N SER A 340 -10.26 -8.57 21.89
CA SER A 340 -9.42 -8.32 20.72
C SER A 340 -9.93 -7.16 19.86
N ASP A 341 -9.04 -6.61 19.03
CA ASP A 341 -9.34 -5.65 17.96
C ASP A 341 -10.36 -6.20 16.95
N VAL A 342 -10.34 -7.51 16.68
CA VAL A 342 -11.32 -8.18 15.80
C VAL A 342 -12.72 -8.11 16.39
N GLU A 343 -12.87 -8.44 17.67
CA GLU A 343 -14.16 -8.41 18.36
C GLU A 343 -14.71 -6.98 18.43
N LEU A 344 -13.88 -6.01 18.81
CA LEU A 344 -14.23 -4.60 18.85
C LEU A 344 -14.73 -4.11 17.48
N CYS A 345 -13.97 -4.34 16.39
CA CYS A 345 -14.35 -3.91 15.05
C CYS A 345 -15.64 -4.58 14.55
N ASN A 346 -15.84 -5.86 14.86
CA ASN A 346 -17.07 -6.57 14.50
C ASN A 346 -18.29 -6.07 15.26
N THR A 347 -18.15 -5.75 16.55
CA THR A 347 -19.23 -5.23 17.37
C THR A 347 -19.59 -3.80 16.97
N LEU A 348 -18.59 -2.94 16.72
CA LEU A 348 -18.80 -1.60 16.17
C LEU A 348 -19.61 -1.63 14.86
N LEU A 349 -19.25 -2.54 13.94
CA LEU A 349 -20.00 -2.68 12.69
C LEU A 349 -21.45 -3.13 12.89
N LYS A 350 -21.72 -4.00 13.86
CA LYS A 350 -23.09 -4.50 14.16
C LYS A 350 -23.96 -3.48 14.88
N GLU A 351 -23.39 -2.73 15.83
CA GLU A 351 -24.14 -1.82 16.69
C GLU A 351 -24.28 -0.40 16.12
N GLU A 352 -23.21 0.11 15.52
CA GLU A 352 -23.15 1.49 15.03
C GLU A 352 -23.00 1.61 13.51
N TYR A 353 -22.93 0.46 12.81
CA TYR A 353 -22.80 0.41 11.36
C TYR A 353 -21.57 1.17 10.82
N VAL A 354 -20.46 1.15 11.58
CA VAL A 354 -19.17 1.70 11.16
C VAL A 354 -18.18 0.55 10.97
N ALA A 355 -17.63 0.41 9.77
CA ALA A 355 -16.64 -0.61 9.47
C ALA A 355 -15.24 -0.03 9.54
N MET A 356 -14.36 -0.56 10.40
CA MET A 356 -12.90 -0.33 10.39
C MET A 356 -12.21 -1.69 10.28
N MET A 357 -10.90 -1.68 9.96
CA MET A 357 -10.13 -2.91 9.83
C MET A 357 -9.34 -3.19 11.11
N PRO A 358 -9.45 -4.39 11.69
CA PRO A 358 -8.65 -4.75 12.87
C PRO A 358 -7.16 -4.81 12.53
N GLY A 359 -6.33 -4.41 13.49
CA GLY A 359 -4.87 -4.30 13.31
C GLY A 359 -4.18 -5.62 13.04
N ILE A 360 -4.70 -6.72 13.58
CA ILE A 360 -4.17 -8.06 13.30
C ILE A 360 -4.14 -8.39 11.80
N ALA A 361 -5.04 -7.82 11.00
CA ALA A 361 -5.01 -7.98 9.54
C ALA A 361 -3.74 -7.40 8.90
N PHE A 362 -3.07 -6.50 9.60
CA PHE A 362 -1.80 -5.85 9.22
C PHE A 362 -0.61 -6.39 10.04
N GLY A 363 -0.82 -7.50 10.76
CA GLY A 363 0.20 -8.16 11.57
C GLY A 363 0.42 -7.57 12.95
N LEU A 364 -0.41 -6.63 13.42
CA LEU A 364 -0.24 -5.99 14.72
C LEU A 364 -1.59 -5.90 15.45
N SER A 365 -1.77 -6.76 16.46
CA SER A 365 -2.99 -6.77 17.28
C SER A 365 -3.07 -5.57 18.21
N GLY A 366 -4.30 -5.19 18.61
CA GLY A 366 -4.52 -4.05 19.48
C GLY A 366 -4.52 -2.70 18.77
N PHE A 367 -4.64 -2.70 17.47
CA PHE A 367 -4.74 -1.52 16.60
C PHE A 367 -5.97 -1.62 15.70
N ALA A 368 -6.28 -0.54 15.00
CA ALA A 368 -7.28 -0.57 13.93
C ALA A 368 -6.87 0.36 12.79
N ARG A 369 -7.16 0.01 11.53
CA ARG A 369 -6.98 0.93 10.41
C ARG A 369 -8.28 1.65 10.09
N ILE A 370 -8.20 2.96 9.99
CA ILE A 370 -9.26 3.86 9.54
C ILE A 370 -8.87 4.48 8.21
N SER A 371 -9.74 4.36 7.21
CA SER A 371 -9.61 5.08 5.94
C SER A 371 -10.37 6.40 6.03
N CYS A 372 -9.69 7.50 5.73
CA CYS A 372 -10.25 8.84 5.66
C CYS A 372 -10.62 9.25 4.22
N ALA A 373 -10.84 8.28 3.33
CA ALA A 373 -11.18 8.54 1.93
C ALA A 373 -12.63 9.00 1.72
N ASN A 374 -13.52 8.75 2.66
CA ASN A 374 -14.92 9.17 2.64
C ASN A 374 -15.06 10.71 2.60
N GLU A 375 -16.26 11.19 2.24
CA GLU A 375 -16.56 12.61 2.34
C GLU A 375 -16.65 13.10 3.79
N MET A 376 -16.33 14.37 4.02
CA MET A 376 -16.27 14.94 5.38
C MET A 376 -17.55 14.75 6.22
N PRO A 377 -18.77 14.88 5.69
CA PRO A 377 -19.99 14.58 6.44
C PRO A 377 -20.06 13.14 6.96
N GLU A 378 -19.65 12.15 6.12
CA GLU A 378 -19.62 10.74 6.52
C GLU A 378 -18.55 10.47 7.59
N LEU A 379 -17.39 11.12 7.48
CA LEU A 379 -16.33 11.02 8.49
C LEU A 379 -16.80 11.59 9.84
N LYS A 380 -17.49 12.73 9.83
CA LYS A 380 -18.07 13.33 11.05
C LYS A 380 -19.07 12.40 11.71
N GLU A 381 -19.97 11.83 10.95
CA GLU A 381 -20.96 10.87 11.46
C GLU A 381 -20.29 9.60 11.98
N ALA A 382 -19.32 9.04 11.25
CA ALA A 382 -18.57 7.87 11.69
C ALA A 382 -17.84 8.11 13.01
N MET A 383 -17.18 9.27 13.17
CA MET A 383 -16.51 9.63 14.43
C MET A 383 -17.50 9.83 15.58
N SER A 384 -18.67 10.39 15.32
CA SER A 384 -19.75 10.51 16.32
C SER A 384 -20.23 9.12 16.79
N ARG A 385 -20.48 8.20 15.85
CA ARG A 385 -20.88 6.81 16.15
C ARG A 385 -19.78 6.07 16.93
N LEU A 386 -18.52 6.20 16.52
CA LEU A 386 -17.39 5.58 17.21
C LEU A 386 -17.24 6.10 18.64
N SER A 387 -17.34 7.41 18.85
CA SER A 387 -17.29 8.01 20.19
C SER A 387 -18.42 7.51 21.09
N ARG A 388 -19.65 7.44 20.57
CA ARG A 388 -20.81 6.91 21.29
C ARG A 388 -20.62 5.43 21.65
N PHE A 389 -20.10 4.63 20.74
CA PHE A 389 -19.78 3.23 20.94
C PHE A 389 -18.75 3.04 22.07
N ILE A 390 -17.63 3.75 22.00
CA ILE A 390 -16.56 3.68 22.99
C ILE A 390 -17.10 4.04 24.38
N ASN A 391 -17.81 5.17 24.52
CA ASN A 391 -18.35 5.60 25.81
C ASN A 391 -19.39 4.62 26.41
N ARG A 392 -20.08 3.84 25.56
CA ARG A 392 -21.03 2.81 26.03
C ARG A 392 -20.34 1.56 26.56
N HIS A 393 -19.17 1.22 26.03
CA HIS A 393 -18.48 -0.02 26.33
C HIS A 393 -17.35 0.11 27.35
N ILE A 394 -16.95 1.33 27.75
CA ILE A 394 -15.99 1.53 28.83
C ILE A 394 -16.58 1.00 30.14
N ILE A 395 -15.74 0.29 30.87
CA ILE A 395 -16.02 -0.22 32.22
C ILE A 395 -15.21 0.65 33.18
N ASP A 396 -15.88 1.23 34.19
CA ASP A 396 -15.23 2.01 35.24
C ASP A 396 -14.35 1.14 36.15
#